data_f429ec38d494c014e17a4ca7d5e2b823
#
_entry.id   f429ec38d494c014e17a4ca7d5e2b823
#
_cell.length_a   1.000
_cell.length_b   1.000
_cell.length_c   1.000
_cell.angle_alpha   90.00
_cell.angle_beta   90.00
_cell.angle_gamma   90.00
#
_symmetry.space_group_name_H-M   'P 1'
#
loop_
_entity.id
_entity.type
_entity.pdbx_description
1 polymer ?
#
loop_
_entity_poly.entity_id
_entity_poly.type
_entity_poly.pdbx_seq_one_letter_code
_entity_poly.pdbx_strand_id
1 'polypeptide(L)' 'MKSFTITYRDFEGDVCHVSVEAGTKEDAKIQLKKEYWDVNEIISVRNE' A
#
# COMPACT_ATOMS: atom_id res chain seq x y z
N MET A 1 -10.41 11.01 7.12
CA MET A 1 -9.58 9.86 6.76
C MET A 1 -8.11 10.22 6.84
N LYS A 2 -7.27 9.24 7.12
CA LYS A 2 -5.83 9.44 7.22
C LYS A 2 -5.15 9.07 5.91
N SER A 3 -4.02 9.68 5.64
CA SER A 3 -3.20 9.33 4.49
C SER A 3 -2.08 8.40 4.92
N PHE A 4 -1.89 7.33 4.19
CA PHE A 4 -0.83 6.37 4.45
C PHE A 4 0.05 6.23 3.23
N THR A 5 1.36 6.15 3.45
CA THR A 5 2.31 5.83 2.40
C THR A 5 2.66 4.36 2.52
N ILE A 6 2.37 3.59 1.49
CA ILE A 6 2.62 2.16 1.46
C ILE A 6 3.78 1.88 0.53
N THR A 7 4.78 1.17 1.05
CA THR A 7 5.89 0.67 0.26
C THR A 7 5.64 -0.80 0.01
N TYR A 8 5.62 -1.20 -1.25
CA TYR A 8 5.39 -2.59 -1.60
C TYR A 8 6.30 -3.03 -2.75
N ARG A 9 6.44 -4.33 -2.88
CA ARG A 9 7.17 -4.94 -3.99
C ARG A 9 6.17 -5.57 -4.93
N ASP A 10 6.32 -5.31 -6.22
CA ASP A 10 5.45 -5.89 -7.23
C ASP A 10 5.96 -7.28 -7.65
N PHE A 11 5.24 -7.91 -8.58
CA PHE A 11 5.62 -9.25 -9.05
C PHE A 11 6.91 -9.27 -9.88
N GLU A 12 7.36 -8.11 -10.35
CA GLU A 12 8.62 -8.00 -11.07
C GLU A 12 9.81 -7.77 -10.14
N GLY A 13 9.54 -7.59 -8.85
CA GLY A 13 10.57 -7.36 -7.86
C GLY A 13 10.92 -5.90 -7.63
N ASP A 14 10.21 -4.99 -8.26
CA ASP A 14 10.43 -3.57 -8.09
C ASP A 14 9.73 -3.05 -6.84
N VAL A 15 10.37 -2.11 -6.16
CA VAL A 15 9.80 -1.45 -4.98
C VAL A 15 9.06 -0.20 -5.42
N CYS A 16 7.81 -0.10 -4.98
CA CYS A 16 6.94 1.02 -5.32
C CYS A 16 6.42 1.70 -4.07
N HIS A 17 6.15 2.99 -4.18
CA HIS A 17 5.57 3.78 -3.10
C HIS A 17 4.27 4.41 -3.58
N VAL A 18 3.20 4.23 -2.82
CA VAL A 18 1.89 4.81 -3.16
C VAL A 18 1.28 5.46 -1.93
N SER A 19 0.42 6.44 -2.16
CA SER A 19 -0.33 7.11 -1.11
C SER A 19 -1.77 6.63 -1.17
N VAL A 20 -2.32 6.22 -0.02
CA VAL A 20 -3.66 5.68 0.08
C VAL A 20 -4.37 6.36 1.25
N GLU A 21 -5.63 6.75 1.06
CA GLU A 21 -6.45 7.27 2.13
C GLU A 21 -7.30 6.16 2.73
N ALA A 22 -7.27 6.04 4.05
CA ALA A 22 -8.03 5.02 4.76
C ALA A 22 -8.19 5.42 6.22
N GLY A 23 -9.02 4.70 6.95
CA GLY A 23 -9.23 4.94 8.38
C GLY A 23 -8.16 4.29 9.25
N THR A 24 -7.62 3.16 8.82
CA THR A 24 -6.60 2.41 9.55
C THR A 24 -5.56 1.87 8.58
N LYS A 25 -4.44 1.40 9.13
CA LYS A 25 -3.39 0.77 8.32
C LYS A 25 -3.90 -0.47 7.60
N GLU A 26 -4.76 -1.24 8.24
CA GLU A 26 -5.31 -2.44 7.64
C GLU A 26 -6.23 -2.14 6.48
N ASP A 27 -7.05 -1.10 6.63
CA ASP A 27 -7.89 -0.63 5.53
C ASP A 27 -7.03 -0.13 4.38
N ALA A 28 -5.92 0.55 4.67
CA ALA A 28 -5.02 1.03 3.65
C ALA A 28 -4.45 -0.12 2.83
N LYS A 29 -4.07 -1.22 3.48
CA LYS A 29 -3.58 -2.42 2.79
C LYS A 29 -4.64 -3.03 1.90
N ILE A 30 -5.88 -3.08 2.38
CA ILE A 30 -7.00 -3.62 1.61
C ILE A 30 -7.26 -2.76 0.38
N GLN A 31 -7.27 -1.45 0.54
CA GLN A 31 -7.45 -0.53 -0.57
C GLN A 31 -6.36 -0.68 -1.61
N LEU A 32 -5.12 -0.82 -1.17
CA LEU A 32 -3.99 -1.01 -2.06
C LEU A 32 -4.19 -2.25 -2.94
N LYS A 33 -4.55 -3.36 -2.32
CA LYS A 33 -4.73 -4.62 -3.05
C LYS A 33 -5.91 -4.57 -4.02
N LYS A 34 -6.91 -3.74 -3.75
CA LYS A 34 -8.03 -3.55 -4.66
C LYS A 34 -7.66 -2.72 -5.87
N GLU A 35 -6.81 -1.72 -5.68
CA GLU A 35 -6.43 -0.79 -6.75
C GLU A 35 -5.26 -1.29 -7.59
N TYR A 36 -4.37 -2.05 -6.98
CA TYR A 36 -3.13 -2.53 -7.63
C TYR A 36 -3.10 -4.05 -7.56
N TRP A 37 -3.31 -4.68 -8.71
CA TRP A 37 -3.34 -6.13 -8.81
C TRP A 37 -1.95 -6.77 -8.67
N ASP A 38 -0.90 -6.01 -8.93
CA ASP A 38 0.47 -6.49 -9.00
C ASP A 38 1.22 -6.42 -7.66
N VAL A 39 0.52 -6.19 -6.57
CA VAL A 39 1.13 -6.16 -5.25
C VAL A 39 1.51 -7.58 -4.84
N ASN A 40 2.80 -7.84 -4.73
CA ASN A 40 3.32 -9.12 -4.29
C ASN A 40 3.52 -9.13 -2.78
N GLU A 41 4.21 -8.11 -2.26
CA GLU A 41 4.53 -8.04 -0.84
C GLU A 41 4.46 -6.60 -0.36
N ILE A 42 3.79 -6.38 0.76
CA ILE A 42 3.75 -5.07 1.41
C ILE A 42 4.94 -5.00 2.37
N ILE A 43 5.84 -4.05 2.14
CA ILE A 43 7.05 -3.89 2.92
C ILE A 43 6.77 -3.04 4.16
N SER A 44 6.10 -1.90 3.99
CA SER A 44 5.78 -1.03 5.11
C SER A 44 4.54 -0.19 4.82
N VAL A 45 3.87 0.22 5.89
CA VAL A 45 2.75 1.16 5.84
C VAL A 45 3.05 2.25 6.85
N ARG A 46 3.11 3.49 6.38
CA ARG A 46 3.44 4.64 7.22
C ARG A 46 2.28 5.61 7.23
N ASN A 47 1.96 6.14 8.39
CA ASN A 47 0.97 7.20 8.55
C ASN A 47 1.64 8.53 8.23
N GLU A 48 1.06 9.26 7.30
CA GLU A 48 1.57 10.60 6.93
C GLU A 48 1.06 11.69 7.85
#